data_4a4a4c4deeb873c5e9a40c3371530a30
#
_entry.id   4a4a4c4deeb873c5e9a40c3371530a30
#
_cell.length_a   1.000
_cell.length_b   1.000
_cell.length_c   1.000
_cell.angle_alpha   90.00
_cell.angle_beta   90.00
_cell.angle_gamma   90.00
#
_symmetry.space_group_name_H-M   'P 1'
#
loop_
_entity.id
_entity.type
_entity.pdbx_description
1 polymer ?
#
loop_
_entity_poly.entity_id
_entity_poly.type
_entity_poly.pdbx_seq_one_letter_code
_entity_poly.pdbx_strand_id
1 'polypeptide(L)'
;MTYKIYFLFFIFLGCAQVTSLNLQKHQFGQIPTKIVWIQVAGFEEEHLATLKFDSSTKDEALSFEKFLCLGKAWEYNLYNIRPTAESSFLGQLTGDRNIKNSCEDYKAKPIWKLISKNGYKVGAFENGASNDESLESAKACGQDGSNFLDDLVIWKMNKAPAKSSQFFHVNEKSNFEKKTTYYDRSCLTGECYSNLSQNIKSVFSQFSRKSDKYLFIVRDFKYKSDLASKNYSKYKASLKELEKTVEYFLSLSSESKNMLVLLTSAKSKVLEFPKSGNQWKEFEQSGKYLIDRKSKLISTVMASGARAENFCGIYNQSQILPRIFSGSKQQGLELAIINPFD
;
A
#
# COMPACT_ATOMS: atom_id res chain seq x y z
N MET A 1 13.65 66.25 39.76
CA MET A 1 14.12 65.68 38.47
C MET A 1 13.73 64.18 38.48
N THR A 2 12.56 63.84 37.98
CA THR A 2 11.98 62.52 38.03
C THR A 2 12.14 61.84 36.68
N TYR A 3 13.00 60.81 36.55
CA TYR A 3 13.16 60.02 35.35
C TYR A 3 12.00 59.01 35.28
N LYS A 4 11.15 59.11 34.26
CA LYS A 4 10.17 58.11 33.86
C LYS A 4 10.87 57.05 33.01
N ILE A 5 11.04 55.87 33.54
CA ILE A 5 11.48 54.67 32.80
C ILE A 5 10.27 54.10 32.07
N TYR A 6 10.25 54.21 30.73
CA TYR A 6 9.30 53.51 29.89
C TYR A 6 9.79 52.08 29.65
N PHE A 7 9.12 51.13 30.25
CA PHE A 7 9.32 49.72 30.01
C PHE A 7 8.59 49.35 28.70
N LEU A 8 9.33 49.21 27.61
CA LEU A 8 8.79 48.77 26.34
C LEU A 8 8.61 47.23 26.40
N PHE A 9 7.39 46.78 26.66
CA PHE A 9 7.00 45.39 26.51
C PHE A 9 6.93 45.05 25.03
N PHE A 10 7.97 44.46 24.45
CA PHE A 10 7.91 43.79 23.17
C PHE A 10 7.14 42.47 23.36
N ILE A 11 5.85 42.48 23.10
CA ILE A 11 5.06 41.27 22.93
C ILE A 11 5.46 40.66 21.59
N PHE A 12 6.35 39.68 21.62
CA PHE A 12 6.56 38.80 20.49
C PHE A 12 5.28 37.96 20.29
N LEU A 13 4.35 38.45 19.47
CA LEU A 13 3.30 37.63 18.91
C LEU A 13 3.95 36.72 17.88
N GLY A 14 4.55 35.64 18.35
CA GLY A 14 4.88 34.49 17.53
C GLY A 14 3.57 33.92 17.01
N CYS A 15 3.17 34.30 15.80
CA CYS A 15 2.15 33.57 15.06
C CYS A 15 2.68 32.15 14.81
N ALA A 16 2.43 31.23 15.72
CA ALA A 16 2.45 29.82 15.38
C ALA A 16 1.42 29.66 14.26
N GLN A 17 1.87 29.42 13.04
CA GLN A 17 0.98 28.94 11.98
C GLN A 17 0.47 27.57 12.41
N VAL A 18 -0.64 27.59 13.12
CA VAL A 18 -1.44 26.37 13.29
C VAL A 18 -1.99 26.08 11.89
N THR A 19 -1.36 25.16 11.17
CA THR A 19 -1.96 24.55 9.99
C THR A 19 -3.23 23.84 10.47
N SER A 20 -4.34 24.55 10.43
CA SER A 20 -5.64 23.95 10.71
C SER A 20 -5.86 22.85 9.66
N LEU A 21 -5.92 21.61 10.11
CA LEU A 21 -6.43 20.51 9.31
C LEU A 21 -7.80 20.92 8.77
N ASN A 22 -7.90 21.13 7.45
CA ASN A 22 -9.17 21.45 6.85
C ASN A 22 -10.04 20.19 6.78
N LEU A 23 -10.70 19.86 7.89
CA LEU A 23 -11.56 18.68 8.03
C LEU A 23 -12.69 18.64 6.98
N GLN A 24 -13.04 19.76 6.36
CA GLN A 24 -14.04 19.79 5.28
C GLN A 24 -13.55 19.10 4.00
N LYS A 25 -12.24 18.97 3.81
CA LYS A 25 -11.66 18.18 2.71
C LYS A 25 -11.61 16.69 3.02
N HIS A 26 -11.82 16.28 4.26
CA HIS A 26 -11.74 14.90 4.68
C HIS A 26 -13.11 14.24 4.61
N GLN A 27 -13.18 13.14 3.93
CA GLN A 27 -14.41 12.40 3.64
C GLN A 27 -14.69 11.36 4.72
N PHE A 28 -14.51 11.74 5.99
CA PHE A 28 -14.79 10.87 7.12
C PHE A 28 -16.24 10.37 7.09
N GLY A 29 -16.45 9.15 7.49
CA GLY A 29 -17.76 8.54 7.57
C GLY A 29 -18.36 8.10 6.22
N GLN A 30 -17.82 8.47 5.08
CA GLN A 30 -18.35 8.04 3.78
C GLN A 30 -17.89 6.63 3.42
N ILE A 31 -18.83 5.83 2.89
CA ILE A 31 -18.50 4.48 2.42
C ILE A 31 -17.68 4.58 1.14
N PRO A 32 -16.50 3.97 1.08
CA PRO A 32 -15.70 4.00 -0.13
C PRO A 32 -16.33 3.14 -1.23
N THR A 33 -16.61 3.75 -2.37
CA THR A 33 -16.97 3.02 -3.59
C THR A 33 -15.76 2.85 -4.51
N LYS A 34 -14.71 3.62 -4.27
CA LYS A 34 -13.43 3.56 -4.98
C LYS A 34 -12.35 3.25 -3.97
N ILE A 35 -11.74 2.10 -4.09
CA ILE A 35 -10.74 1.63 -3.13
C ILE A 35 -9.44 1.36 -3.89
N VAL A 36 -8.37 2.01 -3.47
CA VAL A 36 -7.00 1.69 -3.85
C VAL A 36 -6.28 1.17 -2.62
N TRP A 37 -5.78 -0.04 -2.71
CA TRP A 37 -5.08 -0.69 -1.61
C TRP A 37 -3.65 -1.05 -2.04
N ILE A 38 -2.67 -0.38 -1.46
CA ILE A 38 -1.24 -0.57 -1.74
C ILE A 38 -0.66 -1.45 -0.64
N GLN A 39 -0.25 -2.67 -0.96
CA GLN A 39 0.41 -3.62 -0.09
C GLN A 39 1.92 -3.65 -0.40
N VAL A 40 2.77 -3.23 0.53
CA VAL A 40 4.22 -3.13 0.30
C VAL A 40 4.97 -4.05 1.26
N ALA A 41 5.61 -5.09 0.72
CA ALA A 41 6.40 -6.00 1.52
C ALA A 41 7.71 -5.33 2.01
N GLY A 42 8.00 -5.43 3.30
CA GLY A 42 9.24 -4.93 3.89
C GLY A 42 9.25 -3.44 4.26
N PHE A 43 8.25 -2.66 3.87
CA PHE A 43 8.19 -1.22 4.11
C PHE A 43 8.01 -0.90 5.60
N GLU A 44 8.69 0.16 6.03
CA GLU A 44 8.54 0.80 7.34
C GLU A 44 8.56 2.32 7.14
N GLU A 45 7.81 3.09 7.92
CA GLU A 45 7.75 4.54 7.77
C GLU A 45 9.11 5.23 7.96
N GLU A 46 10.00 4.69 8.81
CA GLU A 46 11.35 5.22 8.97
C GLU A 46 12.16 5.23 7.67
N HIS A 47 11.83 4.36 6.70
CA HIS A 47 12.49 4.34 5.40
C HIS A 47 12.33 5.67 4.64
N LEU A 48 11.28 6.44 4.96
CA LEU A 48 11.04 7.75 4.35
C LEU A 48 12.16 8.75 4.65
N ALA A 49 12.95 8.53 5.72
CA ALA A 49 14.15 9.32 5.99
C ALA A 49 15.12 9.32 4.80
N THR A 50 15.16 8.21 4.03
CA THR A 50 15.98 8.11 2.80
C THR A 50 15.61 9.16 1.76
N LEU A 51 14.33 9.50 1.63
CA LEU A 51 13.84 10.54 0.73
C LEU A 51 13.94 11.92 1.35
N LYS A 52 13.61 12.03 2.64
CA LYS A 52 13.59 13.30 3.35
C LYS A 52 14.97 13.94 3.47
N PHE A 53 16.00 13.13 3.67
CA PHE A 53 17.38 13.59 3.79
C PHE A 53 18.18 13.47 2.48
N ASP A 54 17.52 13.11 1.37
CA ASP A 54 18.18 13.11 0.06
C ASP A 54 18.64 14.53 -0.30
N SER A 55 19.94 14.70 -0.49
CA SER A 55 20.54 16.00 -0.84
C SER A 55 20.01 16.59 -2.16
N SER A 56 19.38 15.76 -2.99
CA SER A 56 18.76 16.18 -4.25
C SER A 56 17.33 16.71 -4.11
N THR A 57 16.66 16.43 -2.97
CA THR A 57 15.31 16.91 -2.67
C THR A 57 15.42 18.09 -1.72
N LYS A 58 15.05 19.27 -2.17
CA LYS A 58 14.85 20.42 -1.28
C LYS A 58 13.64 20.13 -0.41
N ASP A 59 13.64 20.48 0.85
CA ASP A 59 12.63 20.41 1.91
C ASP A 59 11.14 20.28 1.50
N GLU A 60 10.86 19.56 0.41
CA GLU A 60 9.50 19.30 -0.05
C GLU A 60 8.84 18.25 0.83
N ALA A 61 7.57 18.46 1.14
CA ALA A 61 6.77 17.50 1.88
C ALA A 61 6.57 16.23 1.03
N LEU A 62 6.88 15.07 1.58
CA LEU A 62 6.62 13.79 0.95
C LEU A 62 5.11 13.54 0.83
N SER A 63 4.71 12.84 -0.21
CA SER A 63 3.30 12.45 -0.37
C SER A 63 2.82 11.54 0.76
N PHE A 64 3.70 10.74 1.33
CA PHE A 64 3.43 9.96 2.54
C PHE A 64 3.02 10.82 3.75
N GLU A 65 3.54 12.05 3.86
CA GLU A 65 3.20 12.98 4.95
C GLU A 65 1.76 13.54 4.80
N LYS A 66 1.12 13.32 3.66
CA LYS A 66 -0.26 13.75 3.37
C LYS A 66 -1.32 12.71 3.77
N PHE A 67 -0.91 11.52 4.21
CA PHE A 67 -1.88 10.56 4.75
C PHE A 67 -2.53 11.09 6.02
N LEU A 68 -3.84 10.94 6.14
CA LEU A 68 -4.64 11.50 7.23
C LEU A 68 -4.59 10.64 8.48
N CYS A 69 -4.38 9.36 8.31
CA CYS A 69 -4.37 8.39 9.37
C CYS A 69 -3.14 7.50 9.29
N LEU A 70 -2.40 7.44 10.38
CA LEU A 70 -1.31 6.50 10.60
C LEU A 70 -1.74 5.49 11.65
N GLY A 71 -1.68 4.23 11.30
CA GLY A 71 -1.96 3.09 12.16
C GLY A 71 -0.84 2.07 12.13
N LYS A 72 -0.96 1.07 12.97
CA LYS A 72 -0.04 -0.07 13.08
C LYS A 72 -0.84 -1.37 13.16
N ALA A 73 -0.40 -2.39 12.43
CA ALA A 73 -1.03 -3.70 12.44
C ALA A 73 -0.10 -4.77 12.98
N TRP A 74 -0.58 -5.56 13.97
CA TRP A 74 0.10 -6.78 14.38
C TRP A 74 0.07 -7.80 13.26
N GLU A 75 1.25 -8.30 12.86
CA GLU A 75 1.39 -9.23 11.74
C GLU A 75 1.12 -10.70 12.09
N TYR A 76 1.19 -11.08 13.37
CA TYR A 76 1.05 -12.48 13.75
C TYR A 76 -0.30 -13.09 13.33
N ASN A 77 -0.26 -14.35 12.98
CA ASN A 77 -1.43 -15.20 12.77
C ASN A 77 -1.47 -16.34 13.78
N LEU A 78 -2.41 -17.27 13.66
CA LEU A 78 -2.57 -18.36 14.63
C LEU A 78 -1.41 -19.37 14.61
N TYR A 79 -0.61 -19.41 13.56
CA TYR A 79 0.48 -20.37 13.39
C TYR A 79 1.86 -19.74 13.52
N ASN A 80 1.99 -18.46 13.16
CA ASN A 80 3.29 -17.81 13.05
C ASN A 80 3.27 -16.43 13.72
N ILE A 81 4.22 -16.21 14.63
CA ILE A 81 4.48 -14.88 15.19
C ILE A 81 5.07 -13.93 14.14
N ARG A 82 5.84 -14.46 13.18
CA ARG A 82 6.43 -13.73 12.06
C ARG A 82 6.08 -14.43 10.74
N PRO A 83 4.87 -14.24 10.22
CA PRO A 83 4.44 -14.85 8.98
C PRO A 83 5.26 -14.33 7.78
N THR A 84 5.10 -14.96 6.63
CA THR A 84 5.62 -14.44 5.37
C THR A 84 4.86 -13.17 4.97
N ALA A 85 5.39 -12.37 4.06
CA ALA A 85 4.67 -11.21 3.55
C ALA A 85 3.36 -11.64 2.87
N GLU A 86 3.39 -12.73 2.11
CA GLU A 86 2.20 -13.28 1.46
C GLU A 86 1.12 -13.70 2.47
N SER A 87 1.49 -14.45 3.51
CA SER A 87 0.54 -14.83 4.57
C SER A 87 -0.09 -13.62 5.25
N SER A 88 0.72 -12.58 5.51
CA SER A 88 0.21 -11.34 6.09
C SER A 88 -0.76 -10.65 5.16
N PHE A 89 -0.42 -10.52 3.87
CA PHE A 89 -1.30 -9.89 2.88
C PHE A 89 -2.58 -10.70 2.66
N LEU A 90 -2.48 -12.03 2.68
CA LEU A 90 -3.65 -12.90 2.57
C LEU A 90 -4.58 -12.72 3.79
N GLY A 91 -4.02 -12.64 5.01
CA GLY A 91 -4.78 -12.33 6.22
C GLY A 91 -5.45 -10.95 6.17
N GLN A 92 -4.79 -9.95 5.58
CA GLN A 92 -5.38 -8.62 5.36
C GLN A 92 -6.55 -8.68 4.36
N LEU A 93 -6.40 -9.43 3.27
CA LEU A 93 -7.38 -9.53 2.17
C LEU A 93 -8.61 -10.36 2.52
N THR A 94 -8.45 -11.35 3.41
CA THR A 94 -9.53 -12.26 3.82
C THR A 94 -10.15 -11.91 5.17
N GLY A 95 -9.43 -11.14 6.01
CA GLY A 95 -9.80 -10.92 7.40
C GLY A 95 -9.54 -12.14 8.29
N ASP A 96 -8.93 -13.19 7.76
CA ASP A 96 -8.69 -14.44 8.49
C ASP A 96 -7.33 -14.43 9.19
N ARG A 97 -7.29 -14.96 10.41
CA ARG A 97 -6.07 -15.19 11.18
C ARG A 97 -5.54 -16.64 11.05
N ASN A 98 -6.33 -17.52 10.44
CA ASN A 98 -6.04 -18.93 10.29
C ASN A 98 -5.27 -19.22 8.98
N ILE A 99 -4.21 -18.44 8.72
CA ILE A 99 -3.38 -18.58 7.53
C ILE A 99 -2.22 -19.54 7.80
N LYS A 100 -2.20 -20.66 7.08
CA LYS A 100 -1.28 -21.79 7.27
C LYS A 100 -0.14 -21.87 6.25
N ASN A 101 -0.18 -21.08 5.19
CA ASN A 101 0.62 -21.21 3.96
C ASN A 101 0.32 -22.53 3.22
N SER A 102 -0.94 -22.85 3.08
CA SER A 102 -1.41 -24.05 2.41
C SER A 102 -2.61 -23.75 1.52
N CYS A 103 -3.01 -24.72 0.71
CA CYS A 103 -4.19 -24.56 -0.14
C CYS A 103 -5.49 -24.32 0.66
N GLU A 104 -5.53 -24.67 1.94
CA GLU A 104 -6.69 -24.40 2.79
C GLU A 104 -6.98 -22.91 2.94
N ASP A 105 -5.96 -22.06 2.84
CA ASP A 105 -6.06 -20.61 2.98
C ASP A 105 -6.94 -20.00 1.89
N TYR A 106 -6.99 -20.63 0.71
CA TYR A 106 -7.79 -20.17 -0.43
C TYR A 106 -9.29 -20.55 -0.34
N LYS A 107 -9.71 -21.25 0.72
CA LYS A 107 -11.13 -21.42 1.06
C LYS A 107 -11.74 -20.18 1.69
N ALA A 108 -10.91 -19.32 2.30
CA ALA A 108 -11.34 -18.07 2.86
C ALA A 108 -11.85 -17.12 1.75
N LYS A 109 -12.86 -16.33 2.07
CA LYS A 109 -13.45 -15.37 1.12
C LYS A 109 -12.66 -14.07 1.12
N PRO A 110 -11.92 -13.75 0.05
CA PRO A 110 -11.21 -12.48 -0.02
C PRO A 110 -12.18 -11.30 -0.25
N ILE A 111 -11.69 -10.08 0.01
CA ILE A 111 -12.47 -8.85 -0.12
C ILE A 111 -13.22 -8.76 -1.45
N TRP A 112 -12.62 -9.16 -2.56
CA TRP A 112 -13.26 -9.07 -3.88
C TRP A 112 -14.47 -9.98 -4.02
N LYS A 113 -14.51 -11.13 -3.34
CA LYS A 113 -15.70 -11.99 -3.30
C LYS A 113 -16.85 -11.37 -2.52
N LEU A 114 -16.54 -10.49 -1.57
CA LEU A 114 -17.55 -9.80 -0.79
C LEU A 114 -18.18 -8.64 -1.57
N ILE A 115 -17.37 -7.92 -2.36
CA ILE A 115 -17.81 -6.69 -3.01
C ILE A 115 -18.19 -6.84 -4.49
N SER A 116 -17.72 -7.87 -5.19
CA SER A 116 -18.04 -8.08 -6.63
C SER A 116 -19.54 -8.18 -6.88
N LYS A 117 -20.28 -8.80 -5.95
CA LYS A 117 -21.76 -8.88 -5.98
C LYS A 117 -22.43 -7.51 -5.91
N ASN A 118 -21.74 -6.50 -5.40
CA ASN A 118 -22.23 -5.12 -5.28
C ASN A 118 -21.77 -4.23 -6.46
N GLY A 119 -21.31 -4.84 -7.56
CA GLY A 119 -20.95 -4.16 -8.78
C GLY A 119 -19.54 -3.55 -8.78
N TYR A 120 -18.68 -3.91 -7.83
CA TYR A 120 -17.28 -3.48 -7.86
C TYR A 120 -16.51 -4.22 -8.94
N LYS A 121 -15.75 -3.46 -9.74
CA LYS A 121 -14.70 -3.99 -10.60
C LYS A 121 -13.46 -4.23 -9.76
N VAL A 122 -12.82 -5.39 -9.91
CA VAL A 122 -11.69 -5.75 -9.04
C VAL A 122 -10.46 -6.13 -9.86
N GLY A 123 -9.29 -5.62 -9.43
CA GLY A 123 -8.03 -5.94 -10.07
C GLY A 123 -6.85 -5.85 -9.11
N ALA A 124 -5.82 -6.65 -9.35
CA ALA A 124 -4.58 -6.68 -8.57
C ALA A 124 -3.37 -6.50 -9.49
N PHE A 125 -2.52 -5.54 -9.16
CA PHE A 125 -1.25 -5.29 -9.83
C PHE A 125 -0.12 -5.82 -8.93
N GLU A 126 0.71 -6.75 -9.43
CA GLU A 126 1.82 -7.35 -8.70
C GLU A 126 3.16 -6.93 -9.29
N ASN A 127 4.04 -6.41 -8.43
CA ASN A 127 5.41 -6.05 -8.77
C ASN A 127 6.40 -6.92 -8.02
N GLY A 128 7.27 -7.65 -8.76
CA GLY A 128 8.35 -8.44 -8.18
C GLY A 128 7.91 -9.63 -7.33
N ALA A 129 6.65 -10.06 -7.42
CA ALA A 129 6.18 -11.24 -6.71
C ALA A 129 6.83 -12.51 -7.26
N SER A 130 7.44 -13.32 -6.39
CA SER A 130 7.83 -14.69 -6.73
C SER A 130 6.61 -15.55 -6.98
N ASN A 131 6.79 -16.78 -7.47
CA ASN A 131 5.66 -17.68 -7.71
C ASN A 131 4.83 -17.90 -6.44
N ASP A 132 5.49 -18.05 -5.29
CA ASP A 132 4.82 -18.29 -4.00
C ASP A 132 4.19 -17.03 -3.38
N GLU A 133 4.58 -15.85 -3.84
CA GLU A 133 4.05 -14.56 -3.36
C GLU A 133 2.92 -14.03 -4.24
N SER A 134 2.79 -14.53 -5.46
CA SER A 134 1.76 -14.13 -6.39
C SER A 134 0.40 -14.73 -6.03
N LEU A 135 -0.68 -13.97 -6.20
CA LEU A 135 -2.05 -14.49 -6.10
C LEU A 135 -2.31 -15.66 -7.07
N GLU A 136 -1.58 -15.72 -8.18
CA GLU A 136 -1.69 -16.83 -9.12
C GLU A 136 -1.30 -18.18 -8.54
N SER A 137 -0.50 -18.22 -7.46
CA SER A 137 -0.16 -19.46 -6.76
C SER A 137 -1.39 -20.24 -6.33
N ALA A 138 -2.50 -19.55 -6.06
CA ALA A 138 -3.79 -20.17 -5.77
C ALA A 138 -4.24 -21.17 -6.85
N LYS A 139 -3.87 -20.96 -8.13
CA LYS A 139 -4.24 -21.87 -9.24
C LYS A 139 -3.73 -23.30 -9.02
N ALA A 140 -2.62 -23.45 -8.29
CA ALA A 140 -2.08 -24.77 -7.93
C ALA A 140 -2.97 -25.54 -6.94
N CYS A 141 -3.91 -24.85 -6.29
CA CYS A 141 -4.81 -25.42 -5.28
C CYS A 141 -6.17 -25.89 -5.87
N GLY A 142 -6.22 -26.14 -7.16
CA GLY A 142 -7.39 -26.72 -7.83
C GLY A 142 -8.63 -25.81 -7.78
N GLN A 143 -9.78 -26.38 -7.45
CA GLN A 143 -11.05 -25.65 -7.48
C GLN A 143 -11.12 -24.52 -6.45
N ASP A 144 -10.60 -24.71 -5.24
CA ASP A 144 -10.61 -23.67 -4.19
C ASP A 144 -9.80 -22.45 -4.64
N GLY A 145 -8.60 -22.67 -5.18
CA GLY A 145 -7.78 -21.60 -5.70
C GLY A 145 -8.37 -20.91 -6.94
N SER A 146 -8.99 -21.68 -7.82
CA SER A 146 -9.70 -21.11 -8.97
C SER A 146 -10.88 -20.24 -8.53
N ASN A 147 -11.66 -20.71 -7.56
CA ASN A 147 -12.75 -19.94 -6.97
C ASN A 147 -12.27 -18.68 -6.25
N PHE A 148 -11.13 -18.77 -5.56
CA PHE A 148 -10.51 -17.63 -4.89
C PHE A 148 -10.21 -16.49 -5.88
N LEU A 149 -9.68 -16.80 -7.06
CA LEU A 149 -9.30 -15.86 -8.11
C LEU A 149 -10.46 -15.36 -8.98
N ASP A 150 -11.62 -15.97 -8.89
CA ASP A 150 -12.79 -15.52 -9.64
C ASP A 150 -13.05 -14.02 -9.45
N ASP A 151 -13.49 -13.34 -10.49
CA ASP A 151 -13.75 -11.90 -10.55
C ASP A 151 -12.52 -10.99 -10.60
N LEU A 152 -11.31 -11.52 -10.39
CA LEU A 152 -10.08 -10.76 -10.35
C LEU A 152 -9.42 -10.64 -11.72
N VAL A 153 -8.91 -9.46 -12.06
CA VAL A 153 -7.91 -9.25 -13.12
C VAL A 153 -6.56 -9.08 -12.44
N ILE A 154 -5.53 -9.73 -12.96
CA ILE A 154 -4.17 -9.64 -12.42
C ILE A 154 -3.24 -9.05 -13.47
N TRP A 155 -2.44 -8.06 -13.08
CA TRP A 155 -1.34 -7.54 -13.88
C TRP A 155 -0.03 -7.81 -13.16
N LYS A 156 0.96 -8.31 -13.89
CA LYS A 156 2.25 -8.69 -13.31
C LYS A 156 3.39 -7.96 -14.00
N MET A 157 4.15 -7.22 -13.21
CA MET A 157 5.41 -6.62 -13.63
C MET A 157 6.56 -7.58 -13.31
N ASN A 158 6.54 -8.72 -13.99
CA ASN A 158 7.50 -9.82 -13.86
C ASN A 158 7.72 -10.47 -15.22
N LYS A 159 8.79 -11.26 -15.34
CA LYS A 159 9.01 -12.11 -16.51
C LYS A 159 7.82 -13.06 -16.71
N ALA A 160 7.24 -13.02 -17.91
CA ALA A 160 6.15 -13.90 -18.26
C ALA A 160 6.61 -15.35 -18.40
N PRO A 161 5.80 -16.35 -18.01
CA PRO A 161 6.00 -17.73 -18.38
C PRO A 161 6.04 -17.91 -19.91
N ALA A 162 6.79 -18.90 -20.41
CA ALA A 162 7.01 -19.11 -21.86
C ALA A 162 5.72 -19.29 -22.67
N LYS A 163 4.62 -19.76 -22.05
CA LYS A 163 3.33 -19.99 -22.70
C LYS A 163 2.32 -18.84 -22.53
N SER A 164 2.75 -17.69 -21.95
CA SER A 164 1.85 -16.56 -21.77
C SER A 164 1.52 -15.88 -23.09
N SER A 165 0.25 -15.56 -23.29
CA SER A 165 -0.25 -14.86 -24.48
C SER A 165 -0.85 -13.49 -24.17
N GLN A 166 -1.07 -13.19 -22.89
CA GLN A 166 -1.73 -11.96 -22.45
C GLN A 166 -0.68 -10.97 -21.91
N PHE A 167 -0.57 -9.85 -22.60
CA PHE A 167 0.40 -8.81 -22.25
C PHE A 167 -0.27 -7.45 -22.14
N PHE A 168 0.36 -6.55 -21.41
CA PHE A 168 0.06 -5.12 -21.41
C PHE A 168 1.35 -4.32 -21.61
N HIS A 169 1.20 -3.08 -22.05
CA HIS A 169 2.28 -2.12 -22.18
C HIS A 169 1.77 -0.71 -21.85
N VAL A 170 2.63 0.13 -21.27
CA VAL A 170 2.27 1.48 -20.82
C VAL A 170 1.65 2.36 -21.90
N ASN A 171 2.04 2.17 -23.16
CA ASN A 171 1.61 2.98 -24.30
C ASN A 171 0.45 2.36 -25.09
N GLU A 172 -0.04 1.18 -24.69
CA GLU A 172 -1.08 0.46 -25.41
C GLU A 172 -2.41 0.53 -24.66
N LYS A 173 -3.49 0.71 -25.41
CA LYS A 173 -4.85 0.55 -24.86
C LYS A 173 -5.20 -0.92 -24.88
N SER A 174 -5.58 -1.47 -23.74
CA SER A 174 -5.98 -2.86 -23.58
C SER A 174 -7.36 -2.96 -22.94
N ASN A 175 -8.13 -3.93 -23.36
CA ASN A 175 -9.34 -4.35 -22.65
C ASN A 175 -8.96 -5.48 -21.70
N PHE A 176 -9.23 -5.31 -20.43
CA PHE A 176 -8.86 -6.29 -19.40
C PHE A 176 -10.08 -7.13 -19.02
N GLU A 177 -9.92 -8.44 -19.15
CA GLU A 177 -10.96 -9.43 -18.86
C GLU A 177 -10.77 -10.02 -17.46
N LYS A 178 -11.88 -10.32 -16.79
CA LYS A 178 -11.87 -11.03 -15.50
C LYS A 178 -11.21 -12.40 -15.65
N LYS A 179 -10.65 -12.93 -14.55
CA LYS A 179 -9.95 -14.23 -14.46
C LYS A 179 -8.70 -14.34 -15.34
N THR A 180 -8.21 -13.20 -15.85
CA THR A 180 -7.07 -13.16 -16.76
C THR A 180 -5.87 -12.51 -16.06
N THR A 181 -4.69 -13.09 -16.31
CA THR A 181 -3.40 -12.51 -15.90
C THR A 181 -2.70 -11.92 -17.11
N TYR A 182 -2.33 -10.67 -17.00
CA TYR A 182 -1.58 -9.91 -18.00
C TYR A 182 -0.16 -9.66 -17.51
N TYR A 183 0.82 -9.85 -18.38
CA TYR A 183 2.22 -9.61 -18.07
C TYR A 183 2.73 -8.33 -18.74
N ASP A 184 3.59 -7.60 -18.05
CA ASP A 184 4.24 -6.42 -18.63
C ASP A 184 5.18 -6.85 -19.77
N ARG A 185 4.91 -6.36 -20.97
CA ARG A 185 5.74 -6.62 -22.15
C ARG A 185 7.18 -6.11 -21.97
N SER A 186 7.40 -5.12 -21.14
CA SER A 186 8.74 -4.59 -20.84
C SER A 186 9.63 -5.59 -20.09
N CYS A 187 9.04 -6.64 -19.49
CA CYS A 187 9.74 -7.65 -18.69
C CYS A 187 10.10 -8.94 -19.46
N LEU A 188 9.89 -9.00 -20.78
CA LEU A 188 10.10 -10.22 -21.56
C LEU A 188 11.54 -10.75 -21.49
N THR A 189 12.52 -9.87 -21.42
CA THR A 189 13.95 -10.23 -21.32
C THR A 189 14.41 -10.54 -19.89
N GLY A 190 13.53 -10.38 -18.88
CA GLY A 190 13.80 -10.65 -17.47
C GLY A 190 13.81 -9.40 -16.61
N GLU A 191 14.56 -8.38 -16.93
CA GLU A 191 14.49 -7.08 -16.27
C GLU A 191 13.46 -6.20 -16.98
N CYS A 192 12.57 -5.59 -16.17
CA CYS A 192 11.56 -4.66 -16.68
C CYS A 192 12.21 -3.29 -16.90
N TYR A 193 12.03 -2.70 -18.07
CA TYR A 193 12.50 -1.35 -18.37
C TYR A 193 11.45 -0.26 -18.12
N SER A 194 10.19 -0.61 -17.93
CA SER A 194 9.15 0.34 -17.50
C SER A 194 9.17 0.54 -15.98
N ASN A 195 8.79 1.73 -15.53
CA ASN A 195 8.74 2.06 -14.11
C ASN A 195 7.40 1.62 -13.48
N LEU A 196 7.43 1.29 -12.18
CA LEU A 196 6.24 0.86 -11.44
C LEU A 196 5.12 1.90 -11.50
N SER A 197 5.43 3.17 -11.21
CA SER A 197 4.43 4.24 -11.19
C SER A 197 3.80 4.49 -12.57
N GLN A 198 4.57 4.38 -13.64
CA GLN A 198 4.06 4.51 -15.02
C GLN A 198 3.12 3.38 -15.38
N ASN A 199 3.52 2.12 -15.08
CA ASN A 199 2.69 0.95 -15.32
C ASN A 199 1.37 1.02 -14.54
N ILE A 200 1.44 1.38 -13.26
CA ILE A 200 0.26 1.54 -12.43
C ILE A 200 -0.67 2.61 -13.00
N LYS A 201 -0.16 3.80 -13.35
CA LYS A 201 -0.95 4.87 -13.95
C LYS A 201 -1.65 4.41 -15.24
N SER A 202 -0.92 3.74 -16.13
CA SER A 202 -1.45 3.23 -17.40
C SER A 202 -2.54 2.18 -17.18
N VAL A 203 -2.27 1.17 -16.38
CA VAL A 203 -3.23 0.09 -16.09
C VAL A 203 -4.45 0.64 -15.35
N PHE A 204 -4.24 1.42 -14.30
CA PHE A 204 -5.33 1.96 -13.50
C PHE A 204 -6.26 2.88 -14.29
N SER A 205 -5.72 3.76 -15.15
CA SER A 205 -6.54 4.65 -15.98
C SER A 205 -7.48 3.89 -16.92
N GLN A 206 -7.04 2.74 -17.43
CA GLN A 206 -7.84 1.88 -18.29
C GLN A 206 -8.80 1.00 -17.46
N PHE A 207 -8.33 0.49 -16.33
CA PHE A 207 -9.13 -0.33 -15.43
C PHE A 207 -10.29 0.46 -14.81
N SER A 208 -10.04 1.66 -14.30
CA SER A 208 -11.05 2.48 -13.63
C SER A 208 -12.04 3.16 -14.58
N ARG A 209 -11.72 3.19 -15.88
CA ARG A 209 -12.59 3.77 -16.92
C ARG A 209 -13.96 3.09 -16.91
N LYS A 210 -15.01 3.89 -16.91
CA LYS A 210 -16.41 3.42 -16.96
C LYS A 210 -16.84 2.62 -15.71
N SER A 211 -16.17 2.81 -14.58
CA SER A 211 -16.59 2.17 -13.33
C SER A 211 -16.63 3.16 -12.18
N ASP A 212 -17.80 3.31 -11.55
CA ASP A 212 -17.99 4.14 -10.36
C ASP A 212 -17.66 3.38 -9.06
N LYS A 213 -17.50 2.06 -9.16
CA LYS A 213 -17.16 1.19 -8.04
C LYS A 213 -15.99 0.27 -8.40
N TYR A 214 -14.88 0.38 -7.68
CA TYR A 214 -13.76 -0.50 -7.91
C TYR A 214 -12.92 -0.74 -6.66
N LEU A 215 -12.20 -1.87 -6.69
CA LEU A 215 -11.08 -2.18 -5.84
C LEU A 215 -9.86 -2.42 -6.72
N PHE A 216 -8.85 -1.60 -6.56
CA PHE A 216 -7.56 -1.76 -7.22
C PHE A 216 -6.48 -2.02 -6.17
N ILE A 217 -5.88 -3.21 -6.22
CA ILE A 217 -4.86 -3.64 -5.26
C ILE A 217 -3.51 -3.55 -5.96
N VAL A 218 -2.55 -2.87 -5.34
CA VAL A 218 -1.14 -2.88 -5.75
C VAL A 218 -0.37 -3.70 -4.73
N ARG A 219 0.36 -4.73 -5.18
CA ARG A 219 1.17 -5.61 -4.33
C ARG A 219 2.63 -5.48 -4.75
N ASP A 220 3.43 -4.83 -3.93
CA ASP A 220 4.85 -4.60 -4.22
C ASP A 220 5.75 -5.48 -3.35
N PHE A 221 6.31 -6.51 -3.97
CA PHE A 221 7.32 -7.39 -3.37
C PHE A 221 8.74 -7.02 -3.81
N LYS A 222 8.86 -6.27 -4.92
CA LYS A 222 10.16 -5.81 -5.41
C LYS A 222 10.83 -4.91 -4.40
N TYR A 223 10.08 -4.05 -3.72
CA TYR A 223 10.58 -3.20 -2.64
C TYR A 223 11.37 -4.02 -1.60
N LYS A 224 10.80 -5.12 -1.11
CA LYS A 224 11.46 -6.03 -0.15
C LYS A 224 12.75 -6.62 -0.72
N SER A 225 12.75 -7.04 -1.98
CA SER A 225 13.92 -7.65 -2.61
C SER A 225 15.04 -6.64 -2.86
N ASP A 226 14.70 -5.41 -3.28
CA ASP A 226 15.67 -4.34 -3.46
C ASP A 226 16.25 -3.89 -2.12
N LEU A 227 15.45 -3.80 -1.07
CA LEU A 227 15.89 -3.54 0.28
C LEU A 227 16.87 -4.63 0.77
N ALA A 228 16.55 -5.91 0.56
CA ALA A 228 17.37 -7.04 0.95
C ALA A 228 18.67 -7.16 0.14
N SER A 229 18.72 -6.60 -1.05
CA SER A 229 19.92 -6.60 -1.91
C SER A 229 21.09 -5.80 -1.32
N LYS A 230 20.85 -4.97 -0.30
CA LYS A 230 21.80 -4.03 0.31
C LYS A 230 22.44 -3.07 -0.71
N ASN A 231 21.76 -2.82 -1.80
CA ASN A 231 22.13 -1.84 -2.81
C ASN A 231 21.29 -0.57 -2.61
N TYR A 232 21.90 0.47 -2.07
CA TYR A 232 21.23 1.72 -1.75
C TYR A 232 20.52 2.35 -2.95
N SER A 233 21.16 2.36 -4.11
CA SER A 233 20.56 2.96 -5.32
C SER A 233 19.30 2.22 -5.77
N LYS A 234 19.30 0.88 -5.73
CA LYS A 234 18.12 0.07 -6.05
C LYS A 234 16.99 0.31 -5.05
N TYR A 235 17.32 0.24 -3.77
CA TYR A 235 16.37 0.50 -2.68
C TYR A 235 15.76 1.90 -2.78
N LYS A 236 16.61 2.94 -2.93
CA LYS A 236 16.15 4.34 -3.07
C LYS A 236 15.28 4.53 -4.31
N ALA A 237 15.63 3.89 -5.43
CA ALA A 237 14.82 3.94 -6.65
C ALA A 237 13.43 3.32 -6.44
N SER A 238 13.35 2.14 -5.79
CA SER A 238 12.07 1.51 -5.46
C SER A 238 11.22 2.37 -4.52
N LEU A 239 11.84 3.01 -3.53
CA LEU A 239 11.14 3.93 -2.62
C LEU A 239 10.64 5.18 -3.35
N LYS A 240 11.40 5.75 -4.29
CA LYS A 240 10.94 6.86 -5.15
C LYS A 240 9.77 6.47 -6.05
N GLU A 241 9.76 5.27 -6.59
CA GLU A 241 8.63 4.79 -7.40
C GLU A 241 7.38 4.56 -6.54
N LEU A 242 7.55 4.09 -5.31
CA LEU A 242 6.45 3.97 -4.35
C LEU A 242 5.89 5.36 -3.99
N GLU A 243 6.75 6.35 -3.72
CA GLU A 243 6.35 7.74 -3.46
C GLU A 243 5.51 8.32 -4.61
N LYS A 244 5.96 8.17 -5.87
CA LYS A 244 5.21 8.62 -7.05
C LYS A 244 3.86 7.89 -7.21
N THR A 245 3.80 6.63 -6.80
CA THR A 245 2.56 5.84 -6.82
C THR A 245 1.57 6.35 -5.78
N VAL A 246 2.06 6.62 -4.58
CA VAL A 246 1.27 7.21 -3.48
C VAL A 246 0.77 8.60 -3.87
N GLU A 247 1.65 9.47 -4.38
CA GLU A 247 1.30 10.81 -4.87
C GLU A 247 0.15 10.76 -5.87
N TYR A 248 0.25 9.89 -6.86
CA TYR A 248 -0.79 9.73 -7.89
C TYR A 248 -2.14 9.38 -7.29
N PHE A 249 -2.20 8.42 -6.38
CA PHE A 249 -3.47 8.00 -5.81
C PHE A 249 -4.03 8.99 -4.78
N LEU A 250 -3.17 9.68 -4.03
CA LEU A 250 -3.61 10.73 -3.12
C LEU A 250 -4.16 11.94 -3.88
N SER A 251 -3.58 12.30 -5.04
CA SER A 251 -4.13 13.36 -5.88
C SER A 251 -5.54 13.02 -6.38
N LEU A 252 -5.77 11.77 -6.83
CA LEU A 252 -7.10 11.32 -7.23
C LEU A 252 -8.09 11.28 -6.06
N SER A 253 -7.62 10.90 -4.87
CA SER A 253 -8.45 10.87 -3.66
C SER A 253 -8.89 12.27 -3.24
N SER A 254 -8.06 13.29 -3.43
CA SER A 254 -8.43 14.68 -3.12
C SER A 254 -9.56 15.22 -4.00
N GLU A 255 -9.76 14.64 -5.17
CA GLU A 255 -10.81 15.00 -6.13
C GLU A 255 -12.09 14.15 -5.97
N SER A 256 -12.02 13.05 -5.22
CA SER A 256 -13.09 12.04 -5.15
C SER A 256 -13.58 11.81 -3.72
N LYS A 257 -14.82 12.23 -3.44
CA LYS A 257 -15.42 12.14 -2.10
C LYS A 257 -15.57 10.74 -1.52
N ASN A 258 -15.56 9.70 -2.33
CA ASN A 258 -15.84 8.31 -1.95
C ASN A 258 -14.66 7.38 -2.26
N MET A 259 -13.46 7.93 -2.36
CA MET A 259 -12.24 7.17 -2.60
C MET A 259 -11.48 6.97 -1.29
N LEU A 260 -11.09 5.72 -1.03
CA LEU A 260 -10.15 5.32 0.01
C LEU A 260 -8.82 4.97 -0.63
N VAL A 261 -7.74 5.58 -0.17
CA VAL A 261 -6.37 5.15 -0.44
C VAL A 261 -5.82 4.55 0.85
N LEU A 262 -5.52 3.27 0.81
CA LEU A 262 -5.00 2.50 1.92
C LEU A 262 -3.63 1.94 1.54
N LEU A 263 -2.61 2.21 2.35
CA LEU A 263 -1.30 1.56 2.26
C LEU A 263 -1.11 0.68 3.49
N THR A 264 -0.75 -0.58 3.25
CA THR A 264 -0.41 -1.52 4.32
C THR A 264 0.93 -2.17 4.02
N SER A 265 1.68 -2.41 5.07
CA SER A 265 2.93 -3.13 4.97
C SER A 265 2.81 -4.53 5.56
N ALA A 266 3.77 -5.37 5.23
CA ALA A 266 3.98 -6.66 5.86
C ALA A 266 5.47 -6.99 5.89
N LYS A 267 5.89 -7.70 6.95
CA LYS A 267 7.27 -8.11 7.16
C LYS A 267 8.25 -6.93 7.14
N SER A 268 7.82 -5.83 7.76
CA SER A 268 8.59 -4.58 7.86
C SER A 268 9.99 -4.83 8.37
N LYS A 269 10.97 -4.16 7.78
CA LYS A 269 12.40 -4.29 8.11
C LYS A 269 12.91 -2.98 8.69
N VAL A 270 13.73 -3.08 9.72
CA VAL A 270 14.44 -1.91 10.27
C VAL A 270 15.73 -1.68 9.49
N LEU A 271 15.97 -0.42 9.14
CA LEU A 271 17.24 0.06 8.65
C LEU A 271 17.97 0.80 9.77
N GLU A 272 19.27 0.60 9.87
CA GLU A 272 20.11 1.42 10.73
C GLU A 272 20.52 2.68 9.97
N PHE A 273 19.96 3.81 10.37
CA PHE A 273 20.25 5.11 9.77
C PHE A 273 21.41 5.82 10.50
N PRO A 274 22.18 6.65 9.77
CA PRO A 274 23.21 7.49 10.35
C PRO A 274 22.66 8.47 11.37
N LYS A 275 23.47 8.82 12.39
CA LYS A 275 23.08 9.73 13.47
C LYS A 275 23.31 11.22 13.14
N SER A 276 24.11 11.52 12.12
CA SER A 276 24.49 12.89 11.79
C SER A 276 24.53 13.12 10.27
N GLY A 277 24.44 14.40 9.85
CA GLY A 277 24.48 14.76 8.43
C GLY A 277 25.81 14.38 7.74
N ASN A 278 26.94 14.39 8.45
CA ASN A 278 28.21 13.95 7.88
C ASN A 278 28.22 12.44 7.62
N GLN A 279 27.72 11.66 8.57
CA GLN A 279 27.53 10.21 8.40
C GLN A 279 26.49 9.89 7.32
N TRP A 280 25.49 10.76 7.14
CA TRP A 280 24.52 10.60 6.06
C TRP A 280 25.15 10.72 4.68
N LYS A 281 26.05 11.69 4.47
CA LYS A 281 26.80 11.84 3.22
C LYS A 281 27.65 10.60 2.93
N GLU A 282 28.34 10.09 3.94
CA GLU A 282 29.12 8.85 3.82
C GLU A 282 28.23 7.64 3.52
N PHE A 283 27.07 7.54 4.16
CA PHE A 283 26.07 6.52 3.91
C PHE A 283 25.57 6.54 2.45
N GLU A 284 25.23 7.72 1.92
CA GLU A 284 24.83 7.87 0.51
C GLU A 284 25.96 7.51 -0.47
N GLN A 285 27.18 7.94 -0.18
CA GLN A 285 28.36 7.66 -1.03
C GLN A 285 28.78 6.20 -1.00
N SER A 286 28.78 5.58 0.16
CA SER A 286 29.15 4.16 0.31
C SER A 286 28.10 3.23 -0.30
N GLY A 287 26.86 3.64 -0.38
CA GLY A 287 25.73 2.85 -0.84
C GLY A 287 25.44 1.61 0.02
N LYS A 288 26.02 1.55 1.23
CA LYS A 288 25.86 0.43 2.15
C LYS A 288 24.98 0.81 3.32
N TYR A 289 24.13 -0.10 3.73
CA TYR A 289 23.30 0.04 4.91
C TYR A 289 23.15 -1.30 5.65
N LEU A 290 22.88 -1.20 6.94
CA LEU A 290 22.56 -2.35 7.77
C LEU A 290 21.04 -2.54 7.81
N ILE A 291 20.63 -3.77 7.64
CA ILE A 291 19.22 -4.17 7.74
C ILE A 291 19.10 -5.24 8.82
N ASP A 292 18.11 -5.08 9.70
CA ASP A 292 17.84 -6.10 10.71
C ASP A 292 17.43 -7.42 10.02
N ARG A 293 17.97 -8.52 10.51
CA ARG A 293 17.63 -9.86 10.02
C ARG A 293 16.20 -10.23 10.32
N LYS A 294 15.68 -9.77 11.47
CA LYS A 294 14.29 -10.02 11.90
C LYS A 294 13.38 -8.91 11.38
N SER A 295 12.19 -9.27 10.93
CA SER A 295 11.13 -8.31 10.68
C SER A 295 10.52 -7.81 12.00
N LYS A 296 9.93 -6.62 11.97
CA LYS A 296 9.08 -6.15 13.06
C LYS A 296 7.88 -7.08 13.24
N LEU A 297 7.23 -7.01 14.40
CA LEU A 297 5.97 -7.70 14.68
C LEU A 297 4.75 -6.84 14.33
N ILE A 298 5.00 -5.57 14.11
CA ILE A 298 3.99 -4.56 13.82
C ILE A 298 4.39 -3.87 12.52
N SER A 299 3.46 -3.78 11.59
CA SER A 299 3.64 -3.14 10.28
C SER A 299 2.87 -1.82 10.18
N THR A 300 3.29 -1.00 9.25
CA THR A 300 2.72 0.31 8.99
C THR A 300 1.40 0.19 8.23
N VAL A 301 0.42 0.99 8.64
CA VAL A 301 -0.84 1.22 7.94
C VAL A 301 -1.03 2.71 7.78
N MET A 302 -1.31 3.17 6.55
CA MET A 302 -1.60 4.57 6.25
C MET A 302 -2.89 4.65 5.44
N ALA A 303 -3.76 5.60 5.77
CA ALA A 303 -5.02 5.75 5.07
C ALA A 303 -5.37 7.22 4.81
N SER A 304 -6.02 7.46 3.67
CA SER A 304 -6.54 8.79 3.30
C SER A 304 -7.84 8.66 2.53
N GLY A 305 -8.72 9.64 2.66
CA GLY A 305 -10.03 9.69 2.00
C GLY A 305 -11.14 9.03 2.81
N ALA A 306 -12.09 8.41 2.11
CA ALA A 306 -13.28 7.83 2.71
C ALA A 306 -12.95 6.72 3.72
N ARG A 307 -13.47 6.83 4.95
CA ARG A 307 -13.22 5.87 6.06
C ARG A 307 -11.76 5.78 6.52
N ALA A 308 -10.91 6.74 6.17
CA ALA A 308 -9.51 6.74 6.61
C ALA A 308 -9.38 6.69 8.14
N GLU A 309 -10.29 7.32 8.87
CA GLU A 309 -10.34 7.35 10.34
C GLU A 309 -10.37 5.96 10.99
N ASN A 310 -10.91 4.97 10.29
CA ASN A 310 -10.98 3.60 10.79
C ASN A 310 -9.61 2.91 10.90
N PHE A 311 -8.59 3.47 10.28
CA PHE A 311 -7.25 2.86 10.20
C PHE A 311 -6.25 3.45 11.18
N CYS A 312 -6.63 4.46 11.98
CA CYS A 312 -5.80 4.98 13.05
C CYS A 312 -5.71 3.98 14.21
N GLY A 313 -4.58 4.00 14.94
CA GLY A 313 -4.38 3.15 16.12
C GLY A 313 -3.67 1.83 15.82
N ILE A 314 -3.71 0.91 16.79
CA ILE A 314 -3.00 -0.38 16.73
C ILE A 314 -4.03 -1.52 16.81
N TYR A 315 -3.95 -2.45 15.87
CA TYR A 315 -4.90 -3.56 15.76
C TYR A 315 -4.25 -4.77 15.05
N ASN A 316 -4.98 -5.88 14.93
CA ASN A 316 -4.49 -7.04 14.18
C ASN A 316 -4.69 -6.85 12.67
N GLN A 317 -3.78 -7.36 11.84
CA GLN A 317 -3.86 -7.25 10.38
C GLN A 317 -5.15 -7.81 9.78
N SER A 318 -5.76 -8.82 10.39
CA SER A 318 -7.06 -9.37 9.94
C SER A 318 -8.22 -8.37 10.12
N GLN A 319 -8.04 -7.34 10.96
CA GLN A 319 -9.05 -6.30 11.15
C GLN A 319 -9.02 -5.23 10.06
N ILE A 320 -8.04 -5.25 9.13
CA ILE A 320 -7.95 -4.28 8.03
C ILE A 320 -9.18 -4.39 7.13
N LEU A 321 -9.53 -5.59 6.69
CA LEU A 321 -10.72 -5.81 5.84
C LEU A 321 -12.01 -5.27 6.47
N PRO A 322 -12.43 -5.65 7.69
CA PRO A 322 -13.66 -5.12 8.28
C PRO A 322 -13.63 -3.61 8.46
N ARG A 323 -12.46 -2.99 8.70
CA ARG A 323 -12.34 -1.54 8.87
C ARG A 323 -12.64 -0.74 7.62
N ILE A 324 -12.48 -1.31 6.41
CA ILE A 324 -12.87 -0.65 5.16
C ILE A 324 -14.36 -0.31 5.16
N PHE A 325 -15.19 -1.18 5.74
CA PHE A 325 -16.65 -1.07 5.69
C PHE A 325 -17.32 -0.82 7.06
N SER A 326 -16.54 -0.74 8.15
CA SER A 326 -17.09 -0.50 9.50
C SER A 326 -17.97 0.75 9.56
N GLY A 327 -19.13 0.64 10.19
CA GLY A 327 -20.10 1.73 10.30
C GLY A 327 -21.07 1.85 9.13
N SER A 328 -21.04 0.95 8.14
CA SER A 328 -21.87 0.99 6.93
C SER A 328 -23.26 0.38 7.07
N LYS A 329 -23.75 0.13 8.26
CA LYS A 329 -25.07 -0.49 8.51
C LYS A 329 -26.28 0.18 7.80
N GLN A 330 -26.10 1.37 7.22
CA GLN A 330 -27.24 2.14 6.67
C GLN A 330 -27.47 2.02 5.16
N GLN A 331 -26.68 1.26 4.39
CA GLN A 331 -26.80 1.26 2.92
C GLN A 331 -26.80 -0.10 2.24
N GLY A 332 -27.36 -1.14 2.85
CA GLY A 332 -27.63 -2.40 2.13
C GLY A 332 -26.41 -3.20 1.68
N LEU A 333 -25.21 -2.81 2.09
CA LEU A 333 -24.05 -3.68 2.10
C LEU A 333 -24.18 -4.57 3.35
N GLU A 334 -24.98 -5.61 3.26
CA GLU A 334 -24.91 -6.75 4.15
C GLU A 334 -23.59 -7.50 3.87
N LEU A 335 -22.50 -6.86 4.21
CA LEU A 335 -21.34 -7.60 4.61
C LEU A 335 -21.73 -8.18 5.97
N ALA A 336 -21.97 -9.46 6.00
CA ALA A 336 -21.91 -10.22 7.22
C ALA A 336 -20.46 -10.16 7.70
N ILE A 337 -20.07 -9.00 8.23
CA ILE A 337 -18.87 -8.84 9.00
C ILE A 337 -19.19 -9.55 10.28
N ILE A 338 -18.71 -10.78 10.37
CA ILE A 338 -18.66 -11.51 11.62
C ILE A 338 -17.99 -10.56 12.59
N ASN A 339 -18.75 -10.05 13.54
CA ASN A 339 -18.20 -9.27 14.63
C ASN A 339 -17.16 -10.18 15.29
N PRO A 340 -15.87 -9.86 15.29
CA PRO A 340 -14.86 -10.74 15.86
C PRO A 340 -15.01 -10.92 17.39
N PHE A 341 -16.04 -10.33 17.98
CA PHE A 341 -16.36 -10.37 19.41
C PHE A 341 -17.70 -11.06 19.72
N ASP A 342 -18.40 -11.62 18.72
CA ASP A 342 -19.54 -12.51 18.89
C ASP A 342 -19.12 -13.98 18.90
#